data_055c491cf04a426cbb145d326b5554d5
#
_entry.id   055c491cf04a426cbb145d326b5554d5
#
_cell.length_a   1.000
_cell.length_b   1.000
_cell.length_c   1.000
_cell.angle_alpha   90.00
_cell.angle_beta   90.00
_cell.angle_gamma   90.00
#
_symmetry.space_group_name_H-M   'P 1'
#
loop_
_entity.id
_entity.type
_entity.pdbx_description
1 polymer ?
#
loop_
_entity_poly.entity_id
_entity_poly.type
_entity_poly.pdbx_seq_one_letter_code
_entity_poly.pdbx_strand_id
1 'polypeptide(L)'
;MKVTLNWLKQYVDFNWPPEELAERLTMLGLEVEGVQKLGGEFEGVVVGQVLTKDKVAGSDKLSVNRVNDGKGERTIICGAPNHQPGDKVALILPNFALPLKPGEKEPFVIKERKVFGVVSQGMMCSNKELGLGEDGDGIIILPPDAKVGQPFAEHLGRAGSDVVYDLEVTPNRP
;
A
#
# COMPACT_ATOMS: atom_id res chain seq x y z
N MET A 1 14.04 0.68 24.76
CA MET A 1 14.54 -0.30 23.75
C MET A 1 13.42 -0.57 22.77
N LYS A 2 13.72 -0.57 21.50
CA LYS A 2 12.71 -0.80 20.45
C LYS A 2 12.84 -2.20 19.88
N VAL A 3 11.75 -2.95 19.88
CA VAL A 3 11.65 -4.28 19.29
C VAL A 3 10.45 -4.33 18.35
N THR A 4 10.55 -5.12 17.28
CA THR A 4 9.43 -5.28 16.35
C THR A 4 8.75 -6.62 16.51
N LEU A 5 7.44 -6.66 16.20
CA LEU A 5 6.65 -7.88 16.28
C LEU A 5 7.22 -8.98 15.35
N ASN A 6 7.59 -8.58 14.13
CA ASN A 6 8.11 -9.53 13.15
C ASN A 6 9.49 -10.08 13.56
N TRP A 7 10.32 -9.26 14.22
CA TRP A 7 11.58 -9.73 14.79
C TRP A 7 11.36 -10.71 15.94
N LEU A 8 10.43 -10.42 16.85
CA LEU A 8 10.11 -11.32 17.96
C LEU A 8 9.59 -12.67 17.47
N LYS A 9 8.79 -12.72 16.42
CA LYS A 9 8.28 -13.96 15.81
C LYS A 9 9.36 -14.87 15.20
N GLN A 10 10.56 -14.35 14.96
CA GLN A 10 11.68 -15.17 14.50
C GLN A 10 12.26 -16.05 15.62
N TYR A 11 12.05 -15.68 16.87
CA TYR A 11 12.62 -16.36 18.03
C TYR A 11 11.58 -17.14 18.85
N VAL A 12 10.32 -16.69 18.81
CA VAL A 12 9.25 -17.26 19.61
C VAL A 12 8.00 -17.41 18.76
N ASP A 13 7.46 -18.60 18.72
CA ASP A 13 6.20 -18.88 18.02
C ASP A 13 5.01 -18.48 18.89
N PHE A 14 4.26 -17.48 18.45
CA PHE A 14 3.04 -17.00 19.10
C PHE A 14 2.09 -16.37 18.11
N ASN A 15 0.80 -16.41 18.42
CA ASN A 15 -0.27 -15.84 17.59
C ASN A 15 -1.10 -14.76 18.33
N TRP A 16 -0.50 -14.09 19.30
CA TRP A 16 -1.21 -13.03 20.02
C TRP A 16 -1.33 -11.77 19.17
N PRO A 17 -2.46 -11.06 19.25
CA PRO A 17 -2.59 -9.75 18.66
C PRO A 17 -1.62 -8.76 19.32
N PRO A 18 -1.23 -7.69 18.61
CA PRO A 18 -0.23 -6.74 19.09
C PRO A 18 -0.52 -6.14 20.47
N GLU A 19 -1.79 -5.88 20.73
CA GLU A 19 -2.26 -5.30 22.00
C GLU A 19 -2.07 -6.27 23.16
N GLU A 20 -2.41 -7.55 22.96
CA GLU A 20 -2.22 -8.61 23.97
C GLU A 20 -0.74 -8.86 24.25
N LEU A 21 0.13 -8.79 23.22
CA LEU A 21 1.57 -8.90 23.42
C LEU A 21 2.11 -7.77 24.29
N ALA A 22 1.65 -6.53 24.07
CA ALA A 22 2.06 -5.39 24.88
C ALA A 22 1.69 -5.57 26.36
N GLU A 23 0.47 -6.04 26.64
CA GLU A 23 0.02 -6.35 28.00
C GLU A 23 0.89 -7.44 28.65
N ARG A 24 1.17 -8.52 27.93
CA ARG A 24 2.00 -9.62 28.43
C ARG A 24 3.45 -9.19 28.72
N LEU A 25 4.04 -8.37 27.86
CA LEU A 25 5.36 -7.82 28.09
C LEU A 25 5.39 -6.96 29.37
N THR A 26 4.38 -6.14 29.55
CA THR A 26 4.24 -5.31 30.77
C THR A 26 4.05 -6.18 32.02
N MET A 27 3.24 -7.24 31.95
CA MET A 27 3.06 -8.20 33.07
C MET A 27 4.36 -8.95 33.40
N LEU A 28 5.22 -9.19 32.43
CA LEU A 28 6.56 -9.78 32.65
C LEU A 28 7.58 -8.78 33.19
N GLY A 29 7.16 -7.52 33.37
CA GLY A 29 7.98 -6.45 33.94
C GLY A 29 8.82 -5.67 32.91
N LEU A 30 8.50 -5.82 31.65
CA LEU A 30 9.01 -4.97 30.57
C LEU A 30 7.93 -3.93 30.27
N GLU A 31 8.04 -2.75 30.84
CA GLU A 31 7.04 -1.70 30.64
C GLU A 31 7.04 -1.26 29.18
N VAL A 32 5.87 -1.35 28.53
CA VAL A 32 5.67 -0.88 27.15
C VAL A 32 5.27 0.58 27.20
N GLU A 33 6.20 1.49 26.94
CA GLU A 33 5.96 2.92 26.92
C GLU A 33 5.18 3.36 25.68
N GLY A 34 5.34 2.65 24.57
CA GLY A 34 4.67 2.98 23.33
C GLY A 34 4.54 1.79 22.39
N VAL A 35 3.43 1.76 21.67
CA VAL A 35 3.19 0.84 20.58
C VAL A 35 2.98 1.66 19.32
N GLN A 36 3.90 1.56 18.39
CA GLN A 36 3.80 2.22 17.10
C GLN A 36 3.50 1.19 16.03
N LYS A 37 2.30 1.27 15.44
CA LYS A 37 1.99 0.52 14.22
C LYS A 37 2.73 1.21 13.08
N LEU A 38 3.74 0.55 12.56
CA LEU A 38 4.29 0.92 11.27
C LEU A 38 3.24 0.51 10.25
N GLY A 39 2.47 1.48 9.79
CA GLY A 39 1.51 1.27 8.71
C GLY A 39 2.21 0.57 7.57
N GLY A 40 1.59 -0.49 7.03
CA GLY A 40 2.16 -1.20 5.90
C GLY A 40 2.51 -0.20 4.80
N GLU A 41 3.72 -0.25 4.28
CA GLU A 41 4.05 0.45 3.06
C GLU A 41 2.97 0.09 2.02
N PHE A 42 2.47 1.09 1.29
CA PHE A 42 1.47 0.90 0.26
C PHE A 42 0.08 0.41 0.75
N GLU A 43 -0.38 0.91 1.90
CA GLU A 43 -1.74 0.66 2.35
C GLU A 43 -2.76 1.09 1.29
N GLY A 44 -3.70 0.20 0.97
CA GLY A 44 -4.70 0.45 -0.08
C GLY A 44 -4.20 0.31 -1.50
N VAL A 45 -2.94 -0.06 -1.71
CA VAL A 45 -2.41 -0.40 -3.03
C VAL A 45 -2.48 -1.90 -3.24
N VAL A 46 -3.17 -2.30 -4.30
CA VAL A 46 -3.38 -3.71 -4.67
C VAL A 46 -2.92 -3.98 -6.10
N VAL A 47 -2.73 -5.25 -6.42
CA VAL A 47 -2.53 -5.69 -7.79
C VAL A 47 -3.86 -5.65 -8.51
N GLY A 48 -3.97 -4.80 -9.53
CA GLY A 48 -5.12 -4.76 -10.43
C GLY A 48 -4.78 -5.32 -11.81
N GLN A 49 -5.80 -5.76 -12.55
CA GLN A 49 -5.64 -6.17 -13.94
C GLN A 49 -6.49 -5.29 -14.84
N VAL A 50 -5.88 -4.70 -15.85
CA VAL A 50 -6.57 -3.91 -16.86
C VAL A 50 -7.37 -4.84 -17.76
N LEU A 51 -8.69 -4.66 -17.79
CA LEU A 51 -9.60 -5.47 -18.62
C LEU A 51 -9.84 -4.80 -19.96
N THR A 52 -10.10 -3.49 -19.95
CA THR A 52 -10.32 -2.70 -21.15
C THR A 52 -9.61 -1.35 -21.06
N LYS A 53 -9.27 -0.80 -22.23
CA LYS A 53 -8.69 0.53 -22.36
C LYS A 53 -9.33 1.24 -23.53
N ASP A 54 -10.05 2.32 -23.25
CA ASP A 54 -10.73 3.14 -24.25
C ASP A 54 -10.28 4.60 -24.14
N LYS A 55 -10.38 5.36 -25.20
CA LYS A 55 -10.08 6.80 -25.17
C LYS A 55 -11.18 7.55 -24.44
N VAL A 56 -10.78 8.55 -23.66
CA VAL A 56 -11.74 9.48 -23.05
C VAL A 56 -12.26 10.45 -24.11
N ALA A 57 -13.58 10.59 -24.22
CA ALA A 57 -14.18 11.59 -25.08
C ALA A 57 -13.76 13.00 -24.58
N GLY A 58 -13.12 13.76 -25.47
CA GLY A 58 -12.63 15.11 -25.18
C GLY A 58 -11.15 15.19 -24.73
N SER A 59 -10.43 14.07 -24.69
CA SER A 59 -9.00 14.06 -24.39
C SER A 59 -8.25 13.04 -25.25
N ASP A 60 -7.17 13.49 -25.90
CA ASP A 60 -6.28 12.60 -26.66
C ASP A 60 -5.24 11.89 -25.78
N LYS A 61 -5.08 12.36 -24.52
CA LYS A 61 -4.04 11.87 -23.60
C LYS A 61 -4.58 10.92 -22.53
N LEU A 62 -5.89 10.96 -22.28
CA LEU A 62 -6.50 10.18 -21.20
C LEU A 62 -7.21 8.95 -21.76
N SER A 63 -7.10 7.85 -21.02
CA SER A 63 -7.84 6.62 -21.27
C SER A 63 -8.76 6.28 -20.11
N VAL A 64 -9.93 5.72 -20.44
CA VAL A 64 -10.83 5.07 -19.48
C VAL A 64 -10.50 3.60 -19.46
N ASN A 65 -10.20 3.09 -18.29
CA ASN A 65 -9.84 1.69 -18.11
C ASN A 65 -10.80 1.00 -17.16
N ARG A 66 -11.18 -0.20 -17.47
CA ARG A 66 -11.80 -1.10 -16.50
C ARG A 66 -10.72 -1.97 -15.91
N VAL A 67 -10.63 -1.96 -14.60
CA VAL A 67 -9.58 -2.64 -13.85
C VAL A 67 -10.23 -3.54 -12.81
N ASN A 68 -9.84 -4.82 -12.81
CA ASN A 68 -10.23 -5.77 -11.79
C ASN A 68 -9.30 -5.62 -10.58
N ASP A 69 -9.86 -5.33 -9.41
CA ASP A 69 -9.12 -5.17 -8.15
C ASP A 69 -9.11 -6.43 -7.27
N GLY A 70 -9.58 -7.55 -7.81
CA GLY A 70 -9.73 -8.82 -7.08
C GLY A 70 -11.06 -8.98 -6.34
N LYS A 71 -11.81 -7.90 -6.13
CA LYS A 71 -13.15 -7.89 -5.52
C LYS A 71 -14.24 -7.47 -6.49
N GLY A 72 -13.87 -6.84 -7.59
CA GLY A 72 -14.78 -6.35 -8.59
C GLY A 72 -14.06 -5.51 -9.64
N GLU A 73 -14.84 -4.88 -10.50
CA GLU A 73 -14.33 -3.99 -11.53
C GLU A 73 -14.46 -2.54 -11.12
N ARG A 74 -13.43 -1.75 -11.42
CA ARG A 74 -13.40 -0.31 -11.21
C ARG A 74 -13.14 0.41 -12.52
N THR A 75 -13.69 1.61 -12.62
CA THR A 75 -13.38 2.53 -13.72
C THR A 75 -12.25 3.44 -13.28
N ILE A 76 -11.14 3.43 -14.02
CA ILE A 76 -9.94 4.22 -13.73
C ILE A 76 -9.56 5.05 -14.95
N ILE A 77 -9.39 6.35 -14.76
CA ILE A 77 -8.85 7.24 -15.78
C ILE A 77 -7.35 7.35 -15.61
N CYS A 78 -6.61 7.14 -16.69
CA CYS A 78 -5.17 7.17 -16.70
C CYS A 78 -4.62 7.93 -17.90
N GLY A 79 -3.60 8.74 -17.66
CA GLY A 79 -2.88 9.46 -18.71
C GLY A 79 -1.64 8.75 -19.25
N ALA A 80 -1.26 7.62 -18.66
CA ALA A 80 -0.08 6.86 -19.08
C ALA A 80 -0.36 6.04 -20.34
N PRO A 81 0.53 6.06 -21.33
CA PRO A 81 0.32 5.31 -22.57
C PRO A 81 0.83 3.87 -22.53
N ASN A 82 1.63 3.51 -21.52
CA ASN A 82 2.44 2.29 -21.49
C ASN A 82 1.72 1.01 -21.09
N HIS A 83 0.42 1.06 -20.79
CA HIS A 83 -0.37 -0.12 -20.42
C HIS A 83 -1.32 -0.55 -21.52
N GLN A 84 -1.71 -1.82 -21.48
CA GLN A 84 -2.65 -2.46 -22.41
C GLN A 84 -3.65 -3.33 -21.65
N PRO A 85 -4.80 -3.66 -22.24
CA PRO A 85 -5.70 -4.69 -21.70
C PRO A 85 -4.95 -6.01 -21.44
N GLY A 86 -5.16 -6.59 -20.26
CA GLY A 86 -4.47 -7.80 -19.80
C GLY A 86 -3.27 -7.52 -18.88
N ASP A 87 -2.72 -6.32 -18.89
CA ASP A 87 -1.59 -5.94 -18.02
C ASP A 87 -2.03 -5.89 -16.54
N LYS A 88 -1.12 -6.30 -15.66
CA LYS A 88 -1.27 -6.15 -14.23
C LYS A 88 -0.54 -4.91 -13.75
N VAL A 89 -1.15 -4.16 -12.86
CA VAL A 89 -0.71 -2.82 -12.46
C VAL A 89 -0.82 -2.64 -10.95
N ALA A 90 -0.10 -1.66 -10.42
CA ALA A 90 -0.29 -1.21 -9.04
C ALA A 90 -1.45 -0.21 -9.01
N LEU A 91 -2.52 -0.56 -8.32
CA LEU A 91 -3.74 0.21 -8.20
C LEU A 91 -3.94 0.68 -6.78
N ILE A 92 -4.00 1.99 -6.54
CA ILE A 92 -4.44 2.54 -5.26
C ILE A 92 -5.94 2.76 -5.25
N LEU A 93 -6.58 2.28 -4.18
CA LEU A 93 -8.01 2.42 -3.97
C LEU A 93 -8.38 3.81 -3.44
N PRO A 94 -9.62 4.28 -3.64
CA PRO A 94 -10.08 5.54 -3.06
C PRO A 94 -10.02 5.53 -1.53
N ASN A 95 -9.82 6.70 -0.95
CA ASN A 95 -9.67 6.95 0.49
C ASN A 95 -8.36 6.43 1.12
N PHE A 96 -7.41 6.05 0.32
CA PHE A 96 -6.05 5.75 0.76
C PHE A 96 -5.07 6.80 0.27
N ALA A 97 -3.98 6.98 1.02
CA ALA A 97 -2.98 7.98 0.73
C ALA A 97 -1.78 7.39 -0.01
N LEU A 98 -1.22 8.15 -0.93
CA LEU A 98 0.10 7.86 -1.50
C LEU A 98 1.19 8.00 -0.42
N PRO A 99 2.32 7.29 -0.57
CA PRO A 99 3.47 7.48 0.31
C PRO A 99 3.90 8.95 0.38
N LEU A 100 4.21 9.41 1.58
CA LEU A 100 4.68 10.78 1.81
C LEU A 100 6.04 10.99 1.13
N LYS A 101 6.13 11.99 0.29
CA LYS A 101 7.40 12.33 -0.37
C LYS A 101 8.28 13.21 0.53
N PRO A 102 9.61 13.16 0.37
CA PRO A 102 10.50 14.04 1.09
C PRO A 102 10.12 15.52 0.89
N GLY A 103 9.87 16.24 1.98
CA GLY A 103 9.45 17.64 1.96
C GLY A 103 7.94 17.90 1.95
N GLU A 104 7.12 16.88 1.79
CA GLU A 104 5.67 16.98 1.94
C GLU A 104 5.27 16.85 3.41
N LYS A 105 4.33 17.69 3.85
CA LYS A 105 3.84 17.68 5.24
C LYS A 105 2.60 16.82 5.42
N GLU A 106 1.83 16.65 4.34
CA GLU A 106 0.58 15.90 4.35
C GLU A 106 0.56 14.89 3.21
N PRO A 107 0.05 13.68 3.44
CA PRO A 107 -0.07 12.67 2.39
C PRO A 107 -1.19 13.06 1.40
N PHE A 108 -0.96 12.75 0.13
CA PHE A 108 -1.98 12.95 -0.89
C PHE A 108 -2.98 11.79 -0.89
N VAL A 109 -4.20 12.07 -0.45
CA VAL A 109 -5.28 11.08 -0.40
C VAL A 109 -5.96 10.95 -1.75
N ILE A 110 -6.04 9.74 -2.27
CA ILE A 110 -6.79 9.43 -3.49
C ILE A 110 -8.27 9.42 -3.18
N LYS A 111 -9.04 10.13 -4.01
CA LYS A 111 -10.50 10.18 -3.92
C LYS A 111 -11.10 9.86 -5.27
N GLU A 112 -12.35 9.43 -5.27
CA GLU A 112 -13.12 9.36 -6.50
C GLU A 112 -13.21 10.73 -7.13
N ARG A 113 -12.90 10.82 -8.41
CA ARG A 113 -12.93 12.07 -9.17
C ARG A 113 -13.71 11.89 -10.46
N LYS A 114 -14.55 12.85 -10.76
CA LYS A 114 -15.21 12.94 -12.07
C LYS A 114 -14.31 13.71 -13.03
N VAL A 115 -13.86 13.03 -14.08
CA VAL A 115 -13.00 13.59 -15.12
C VAL A 115 -13.66 13.36 -16.47
N PHE A 116 -13.92 14.42 -17.23
CA PHE A 116 -14.65 14.37 -18.50
C PHE A 116 -15.96 13.54 -18.46
N GLY A 117 -16.72 13.69 -17.38
CA GLY A 117 -17.99 12.99 -17.20
C GLY A 117 -17.90 11.55 -16.69
N VAL A 118 -16.70 11.01 -16.53
CA VAL A 118 -16.46 9.66 -16.02
C VAL A 118 -15.88 9.71 -14.61
N VAL A 119 -16.43 8.91 -13.72
CA VAL A 119 -15.91 8.79 -12.34
C VAL A 119 -14.74 7.81 -12.31
N SER A 120 -13.56 8.31 -11.90
CA SER A 120 -12.39 7.48 -11.64
C SER A 120 -12.38 7.03 -10.18
N GLN A 121 -12.37 5.71 -9.97
CA GLN A 121 -12.50 5.04 -8.67
C GLN A 121 -11.16 4.53 -8.16
N GLY A 122 -10.15 5.38 -8.17
CA GLY A 122 -8.78 5.07 -7.79
C GLY A 122 -7.79 5.58 -8.81
N MET A 123 -6.54 5.12 -8.70
CA MET A 123 -5.46 5.53 -9.60
C MET A 123 -4.48 4.38 -9.84
N MET A 124 -4.05 4.21 -11.09
CA MET A 124 -2.91 3.36 -11.41
C MET A 124 -1.63 4.15 -11.15
N CYS A 125 -0.69 3.57 -10.41
CA CYS A 125 0.49 4.27 -9.88
C CYS A 125 1.74 4.05 -10.71
N SER A 126 2.58 5.09 -10.79
CA SER A 126 3.95 5.03 -11.28
C SER A 126 4.95 4.73 -10.15
N ASN A 127 6.19 4.41 -10.50
CA ASN A 127 7.28 4.25 -9.53
C ASN A 127 7.48 5.52 -8.69
N LYS A 128 7.39 6.68 -9.32
CA LYS A 128 7.55 7.98 -8.67
C LYS A 128 6.44 8.26 -7.64
N GLU A 129 5.22 7.90 -7.96
CA GLU A 129 4.08 8.10 -7.05
C GLU A 129 4.18 7.21 -5.81
N LEU A 130 4.70 5.99 -5.95
CA LEU A 130 4.91 5.06 -4.85
C LEU A 130 6.28 5.20 -4.16
N GLY A 131 7.11 6.15 -4.59
CA GLY A 131 8.44 6.35 -4.01
C GLY A 131 9.44 5.22 -4.28
N LEU A 132 9.21 4.44 -5.34
CA LEU A 132 10.07 3.32 -5.75
C LEU A 132 11.15 3.71 -6.76
N GLY A 133 11.09 4.93 -7.30
CA GLY A 133 12.04 5.45 -8.28
C GLY A 133 11.62 6.81 -8.80
N GLU A 134 12.46 7.41 -9.64
CA GLU A 134 12.23 8.73 -10.24
C GLU A 134 11.38 8.67 -11.52
N ASP A 135 11.15 7.49 -12.07
CA ASP A 135 10.37 7.29 -13.29
C ASP A 135 8.87 7.58 -13.02
N GLY A 136 8.38 8.61 -13.65
CA GLY A 136 6.97 9.04 -13.60
C GLY A 136 6.31 9.07 -14.98
N ASP A 137 6.98 8.66 -16.04
CA ASP A 137 6.48 8.75 -17.41
C ASP A 137 5.43 7.68 -17.74
N GLY A 138 5.33 6.64 -16.92
CA GLY A 138 4.35 5.56 -17.08
C GLY A 138 3.95 4.96 -15.75
N ILE A 139 2.93 4.14 -15.79
CA ILE A 139 2.52 3.34 -14.63
C ILE A 139 3.36 2.07 -14.49
N ILE A 140 3.36 1.51 -13.28
CA ILE A 140 4.03 0.24 -12.99
C ILE A 140 3.28 -0.90 -13.70
N ILE A 141 3.98 -1.64 -14.55
CA ILE A 141 3.48 -2.87 -15.16
C ILE A 141 4.09 -4.04 -14.41
N LEU A 142 3.24 -4.89 -13.85
CA LEU A 142 3.63 -6.05 -13.07
C LEU A 142 3.77 -7.30 -13.96
N PRO A 143 4.56 -8.30 -13.53
CA PRO A 143 4.66 -9.57 -14.23
C PRO A 143 3.30 -10.28 -14.36
N PRO A 144 3.09 -11.12 -15.37
CA PRO A 144 1.83 -11.87 -15.58
C PRO A 144 1.48 -12.82 -14.42
N ASP A 145 2.45 -13.24 -13.63
CA ASP A 145 2.28 -14.10 -12.47
C ASP A 145 1.82 -13.35 -11.19
N ALA A 146 1.76 -12.02 -11.23
CA ALA A 146 1.20 -11.23 -10.14
C ALA A 146 -0.26 -11.61 -9.89
N LYS A 147 -0.64 -11.76 -8.62
CA LYS A 147 -1.98 -12.18 -8.23
C LYS A 147 -2.90 -10.96 -8.09
N VAL A 148 -3.96 -10.90 -8.89
CA VAL A 148 -4.97 -9.85 -8.83
C VAL A 148 -5.64 -9.83 -7.45
N GLY A 149 -5.74 -8.64 -6.86
CA GLY A 149 -6.29 -8.44 -5.52
C GLY A 149 -5.30 -8.63 -4.38
N GLN A 150 -4.09 -9.11 -4.65
CA GLN A 150 -3.02 -9.21 -3.66
C GLN A 150 -2.58 -7.81 -3.24
N PRO A 151 -2.33 -7.54 -1.95
CA PRO A 151 -1.68 -6.31 -1.53
C PRO A 151 -0.35 -6.12 -2.25
N PHE A 152 -0.11 -4.91 -2.75
CA PHE A 152 1.11 -4.61 -3.52
C PHE A 152 2.39 -4.81 -2.71
N ALA A 153 2.34 -4.52 -1.41
CA ALA A 153 3.46 -4.77 -0.50
C ALA A 153 3.83 -6.27 -0.42
N GLU A 154 2.83 -7.15 -0.40
CA GLU A 154 3.07 -8.61 -0.47
C GLU A 154 3.71 -9.03 -1.79
N HIS A 155 3.24 -8.47 -2.91
CA HIS A 155 3.83 -8.73 -4.23
C HIS A 155 5.31 -8.35 -4.28
N LEU A 156 5.70 -7.26 -3.61
CA LEU A 156 7.10 -6.84 -3.50
C LEU A 156 7.92 -7.65 -2.49
N GLY A 157 7.32 -8.61 -1.78
CA GLY A 157 7.98 -9.31 -0.69
C GLY A 157 8.23 -8.45 0.55
N ARG A 158 7.60 -7.28 0.62
CA ARG A 158 7.63 -6.36 1.76
C ARG A 158 6.39 -6.57 2.63
N ALA A 159 6.09 -7.82 2.95
CA ALA A 159 4.91 -8.18 3.70
C ALA A 159 4.93 -7.55 5.08
N GLY A 160 3.92 -6.77 5.36
CA GLY A 160 3.45 -6.58 6.71
C GLY A 160 3.68 -5.19 7.26
N SER A 161 2.58 -4.66 7.78
CA SER A 161 2.62 -3.76 8.90
C SER A 161 3.42 -4.43 10.01
N ASP A 162 4.51 -3.83 10.43
CA ASP A 162 5.20 -4.26 11.65
C ASP A 162 4.70 -3.42 12.83
N VAL A 163 4.81 -3.93 14.01
CA VAL A 163 4.50 -3.19 15.23
C VAL A 163 5.79 -3.02 16.01
N VAL A 164 6.14 -1.78 16.29
CA VAL A 164 7.28 -1.43 17.14
C VAL A 164 6.79 -1.25 18.56
N TYR A 165 7.37 -2.00 19.47
CA TYR A 165 7.20 -1.80 20.91
C TYR A 165 8.41 -1.02 21.45
N ASP A 166 8.14 0.09 22.11
CA ASP A 166 9.15 0.82 22.86
C ASP A 166 9.12 0.32 24.31
N LEU A 167 10.16 -0.39 24.70
CA LEU A 167 10.25 -1.04 26.01
C LEU A 167 11.19 -0.23 26.92
N GLU A 168 10.70 0.10 28.11
CA GLU A 168 11.57 0.58 29.18
C GLU A 168 12.22 -0.61 29.89
N VAL A 169 13.54 -0.66 29.84
CA VAL A 169 14.33 -1.62 30.61
C VAL A 169 14.81 -0.91 31.87
N THR A 170 14.18 -1.22 32.99
CA THR A 170 14.57 -0.61 34.26
C THR A 170 15.92 -1.15 34.74
N PRO A 171 16.74 -0.34 35.45
CA PRO A 171 18.08 -0.75 35.92
C PRO A 171 18.11 -1.99 36.83
N ASN A 172 16.99 -2.40 37.38
CA ASN A 172 16.85 -3.53 38.29
C ASN A 172 16.62 -4.87 37.61
N ARG A 173 16.68 -4.90 36.26
CA ARG A 173 16.58 -6.13 35.48
C ARG A 173 17.74 -6.23 34.52
N PRO A 174 18.82 -7.01 34.89
CA PRO A 174 19.91 -7.35 33.99
C PRO A 174 19.45 -8.32 32.88
#